data_9f5a94b958273feee4ad0dc1a4fac656
#
_entry.id   9f5a94b958273feee4ad0dc1a4fac656
#
_cell.length_a   1.000
_cell.length_b   1.000
_cell.length_c   1.000
_cell.angle_alpha   90.00
_cell.angle_beta   90.00
_cell.angle_gamma   90.00
#
_symmetry.space_group_name_H-M   'P 1'
#
loop_
_entity.id
_entity.type
_entity.pdbx_description
1 polymer ?
#
loop_
_entity_poly.entity_id
_entity_poly.type
_entity_poly.pdbx_seq_one_letter_code
_entity_poly.pdbx_strand_id
1 'polypeptide(L)'
;KNVCFVVSLFPMKPMNAERKADPLAGASHNQPGLVLAKATARAAGLLGLSGAALARVIGVSEPTVSRLLHGDRPLNPESKEGELAALLVRVFRSLDALVGNDDQQRLAWMKSHNKALAGVPLQLIEKAEGLVATLRYLDGMRAPA
;
A
#
# COMPACT_ATOMS: atom_id res chain seq x y z
N LYS A 1 -71.51 18.35 27.08
CA LYS A 1 -71.08 18.85 25.79
C LYS A 1 -69.68 18.36 25.56
N ASN A 2 -69.56 17.09 25.12
CA ASN A 2 -68.29 16.42 24.85
C ASN A 2 -68.08 16.37 23.34
N VAL A 3 -67.09 17.04 22.88
CA VAL A 3 -66.66 16.91 21.48
C VAL A 3 -65.51 15.88 21.45
N CYS A 4 -65.85 14.66 21.00
CA CYS A 4 -64.88 13.63 20.72
C CYS A 4 -64.11 14.01 19.44
N PHE A 5 -62.83 14.27 19.60
CA PHE A 5 -61.92 14.43 18.47
C PHE A 5 -61.39 13.04 18.09
N VAL A 6 -61.93 12.50 17.00
CA VAL A 6 -61.43 11.24 16.45
C VAL A 6 -60.20 11.53 15.62
N VAL A 7 -59.04 11.20 16.20
CA VAL A 7 -57.78 11.21 15.46
C VAL A 7 -57.74 9.96 14.62
N SER A 8 -57.96 10.11 13.31
CA SER A 8 -57.80 9.06 12.32
C SER A 8 -56.35 8.66 12.20
N LEU A 9 -56.02 7.46 12.68
CA LEU A 9 -54.72 6.86 12.52
C LEU A 9 -54.59 6.38 11.07
N PHE A 10 -53.84 7.10 10.26
CA PHE A 10 -53.37 6.60 8.96
C PHE A 10 -52.20 5.63 9.20
N PRO A 11 -52.25 4.40 8.70
CA PRO A 11 -51.10 3.52 8.72
C PRO A 11 -50.11 4.03 7.68
N MET A 12 -49.01 4.59 8.16
CA MET A 12 -47.86 4.87 7.29
C MET A 12 -47.28 3.53 6.81
N LYS A 13 -47.47 3.26 5.55
CA LYS A 13 -46.81 2.17 4.82
C LYS A 13 -45.31 2.41 4.88
N PRO A 14 -44.45 1.46 5.29
CA PRO A 14 -43.04 1.63 5.18
C PRO A 14 -42.68 1.66 3.69
N MET A 15 -42.18 2.80 3.22
CA MET A 15 -41.52 2.88 1.92
C MET A 15 -40.21 2.07 2.04
N ASN A 16 -40.29 0.85 1.53
CA ASN A 16 -39.15 0.02 1.27
C ASN A 16 -38.39 0.69 0.11
N ALA A 17 -37.48 1.61 0.45
CA ALA A 17 -36.54 2.11 -0.51
C ALA A 17 -35.53 0.97 -0.74
N GLU A 18 -35.82 0.12 -1.70
CA GLU A 18 -34.80 -0.69 -2.35
C GLU A 18 -33.75 0.27 -2.89
N ARG A 19 -32.72 0.50 -2.08
CA ARG A 19 -31.50 1.10 -2.56
C ARG A 19 -30.91 0.12 -3.56
N LYS A 20 -31.23 0.29 -4.85
CA LYS A 20 -30.44 -0.28 -5.94
C LYS A 20 -29.00 0.04 -5.62
N ALA A 21 -28.23 -1.00 -5.30
CA ALA A 21 -26.79 -0.89 -5.16
C ALA A 21 -26.27 -0.32 -6.48
N ASP A 22 -25.66 0.85 -6.40
CA ASP A 22 -25.06 1.53 -7.54
C ASP A 22 -23.89 0.67 -8.03
N PRO A 23 -23.91 0.08 -9.22
CA PRO A 23 -22.84 -0.80 -9.69
C PRO A 23 -21.51 -0.06 -9.88
N LEU A 24 -21.50 1.28 -9.79
CA LEU A 24 -20.32 2.10 -9.87
C LEU A 24 -19.63 2.33 -8.50
N ALA A 25 -20.31 2.08 -7.38
CA ALA A 25 -19.72 2.24 -6.05
C ALA A 25 -18.67 1.15 -5.74
N GLY A 26 -18.74 -0.03 -6.37
CA GLY A 26 -17.77 -1.11 -6.21
C GLY A 26 -16.46 -0.90 -7.00
N ALA A 27 -16.49 -0.19 -8.11
CA ALA A 27 -15.33 0.03 -8.97
C ALA A 27 -14.37 1.09 -8.41
N SER A 28 -14.89 2.07 -7.65
CA SER A 28 -14.11 3.18 -7.11
C SER A 28 -13.26 2.80 -5.89
N HIS A 29 -13.68 1.82 -5.07
CA HIS A 29 -12.97 1.42 -3.85
C HIS A 29 -11.73 0.56 -4.11
N ASN A 30 -11.67 -0.14 -5.25
CA ASN A 30 -10.53 -1.01 -5.59
C ASN A 30 -9.40 -0.31 -6.36
N GLN A 31 -9.63 0.88 -6.90
CA GLN A 31 -8.61 1.57 -7.71
C GLN A 31 -7.35 1.95 -6.91
N PRO A 32 -7.43 2.55 -5.71
CA PRO A 32 -6.23 2.86 -4.90
C PRO A 32 -5.44 1.61 -4.54
N GLY A 33 -6.13 0.51 -4.22
CA GLY A 33 -5.51 -0.76 -3.88
C GLY A 33 -4.80 -1.43 -5.05
N LEU A 34 -5.36 -1.34 -6.26
CA LEU A 34 -4.71 -1.83 -7.48
C LEU A 34 -3.51 -0.98 -7.88
N VAL A 35 -3.62 0.33 -7.72
CA VAL A 35 -2.50 1.26 -7.96
C VAL A 35 -1.35 0.97 -7.01
N LEU A 36 -1.64 0.80 -5.72
CA LEU A 36 -0.63 0.45 -4.71
C LEU A 36 0.01 -0.91 -5.02
N ALA A 37 -0.79 -1.93 -5.37
CA ALA A 37 -0.28 -3.25 -5.73
C ALA A 37 0.69 -3.19 -6.93
N LYS A 38 0.32 -2.49 -8.00
CA LYS A 38 1.17 -2.30 -9.18
C LYS A 38 2.46 -1.53 -8.85
N ALA A 39 2.35 -0.46 -8.07
CA ALA A 39 3.50 0.33 -7.63
C ALA A 39 4.46 -0.51 -6.78
N THR A 40 3.92 -1.33 -5.87
CA THR A 40 4.70 -2.24 -5.02
C THR A 40 5.41 -3.30 -5.83
N ALA A 41 4.72 -3.96 -6.77
CA ALA A 41 5.30 -4.96 -7.66
C ALA A 41 6.47 -4.36 -8.48
N ARG A 42 6.27 -3.18 -9.06
CA ARG A 42 7.31 -2.47 -9.80
C ARG A 42 8.50 -2.08 -8.93
N ALA A 43 8.24 -1.49 -7.76
CA ALA A 43 9.28 -1.10 -6.81
C ALA A 43 10.11 -2.31 -6.36
N ALA A 44 9.46 -3.42 -6.01
CA ALA A 44 10.13 -4.65 -5.61
C ALA A 44 11.07 -5.19 -6.70
N GLY A 45 10.61 -5.26 -7.95
CA GLY A 45 11.43 -5.69 -9.09
C GLY A 45 12.65 -4.78 -9.31
N LEU A 46 12.45 -3.46 -9.28
CA LEU A 46 13.50 -2.47 -9.50
C LEU A 46 14.50 -2.39 -8.33
N LEU A 47 14.08 -2.72 -7.10
CA LEU A 47 14.96 -2.82 -5.93
C LEU A 47 15.70 -4.17 -5.85
N GLY A 48 15.36 -5.13 -6.70
CA GLY A 48 15.97 -6.47 -6.73
C GLY A 48 15.46 -7.41 -5.65
N LEU A 49 14.23 -7.20 -5.15
CA LEU A 49 13.58 -8.10 -4.19
C LEU A 49 13.05 -9.36 -4.90
N SER A 50 13.33 -10.52 -4.32
CA SER A 50 12.64 -11.76 -4.69
C SER A 50 11.19 -11.75 -4.15
N GLY A 51 10.34 -12.64 -4.67
CA GLY A 51 8.98 -12.82 -4.14
C GLY A 51 8.97 -13.16 -2.65
N ALA A 52 9.87 -14.04 -2.20
CA ALA A 52 10.03 -14.38 -0.79
C ALA A 52 10.50 -13.20 0.06
N ALA A 53 11.42 -12.37 -0.44
CA ALA A 53 11.85 -11.15 0.24
C ALA A 53 10.70 -10.14 0.34
N LEU A 54 9.95 -9.92 -0.75
CA LEU A 54 8.79 -9.04 -0.75
C LEU A 54 7.72 -9.51 0.25
N ALA A 55 7.50 -10.84 0.35
CA ALA A 55 6.58 -11.42 1.34
C ALA A 55 6.97 -11.04 2.78
N ARG A 56 8.27 -11.08 3.10
CA ARG A 56 8.79 -10.64 4.40
C ARG A 56 8.64 -9.13 4.62
N VAL A 57 8.94 -8.32 3.60
CA VAL A 57 8.83 -6.85 3.67
C VAL A 57 7.41 -6.40 4.00
N ILE A 58 6.42 -6.91 3.29
CA ILE A 58 5.01 -6.47 3.46
C ILE A 58 4.20 -7.34 4.43
N GLY A 59 4.82 -8.40 4.99
CA GLY A 59 4.19 -9.22 6.02
C GLY A 59 3.06 -10.12 5.51
N VAL A 60 3.17 -10.67 4.29
CA VAL A 60 2.18 -11.59 3.70
C VAL A 60 2.83 -12.91 3.29
N SER A 61 2.01 -13.90 2.93
CA SER A 61 2.50 -15.18 2.42
C SER A 61 3.03 -15.07 0.98
N GLU A 62 3.95 -15.95 0.59
CA GLU A 62 4.47 -16.00 -0.78
C GLU A 62 3.39 -16.24 -1.84
N PRO A 63 2.38 -17.12 -1.63
CA PRO A 63 1.25 -17.23 -2.57
C PRO A 63 0.46 -15.92 -2.73
N THR A 64 0.38 -15.11 -1.67
CA THR A 64 -0.25 -13.79 -1.72
C THR A 64 0.57 -12.83 -2.59
N VAL A 65 1.90 -12.83 -2.42
CA VAL A 65 2.81 -12.04 -3.27
C VAL A 65 2.69 -12.46 -4.73
N SER A 66 2.65 -13.76 -5.03
CA SER A 66 2.46 -14.25 -6.39
C SER A 66 1.21 -13.66 -7.04
N ARG A 67 0.07 -13.70 -6.36
CA ARG A 67 -1.18 -13.09 -6.86
C ARG A 67 -1.08 -11.57 -7.03
N LEU A 68 -0.38 -10.90 -6.12
CA LEU A 68 -0.12 -9.47 -6.20
C LEU A 68 0.73 -9.13 -7.43
N LEU A 69 1.79 -9.88 -7.69
CA LEU A 69 2.68 -9.69 -8.85
C LEU A 69 1.97 -9.94 -10.19
N HIS A 70 1.00 -10.87 -10.23
CA HIS A 70 0.15 -11.12 -11.39
C HIS A 70 -0.98 -10.09 -11.56
N GLY A 71 -1.18 -9.20 -10.59
CA GLY A 71 -2.23 -8.18 -10.64
C GLY A 71 -3.61 -8.67 -10.18
N ASP A 72 -3.69 -9.89 -9.64
CA ASP A 72 -4.94 -10.52 -9.23
C ASP A 72 -5.37 -10.13 -7.81
N ARG A 73 -4.53 -9.38 -7.09
CA ARG A 73 -4.82 -8.97 -5.71
C ARG A 73 -4.54 -7.48 -5.50
N PRO A 74 -5.54 -6.69 -5.12
CA PRO A 74 -5.34 -5.32 -4.63
C PRO A 74 -4.71 -5.35 -3.22
N LEU A 75 -3.97 -4.29 -2.88
CA LEU A 75 -3.50 -4.00 -1.53
C LEU A 75 -4.35 -2.89 -0.92
N ASN A 76 -5.03 -3.18 0.19
CA ASN A 76 -5.74 -2.13 0.91
C ASN A 76 -4.72 -1.14 1.52
N PRO A 77 -4.71 0.15 1.12
CA PRO A 77 -3.75 1.13 1.64
C PRO A 77 -3.81 1.33 3.16
N GLU A 78 -4.97 1.06 3.77
CA GLU A 78 -5.18 1.25 5.22
C GLU A 78 -4.86 -0.01 6.04
N SER A 79 -4.50 -1.11 5.39
CA SER A 79 -4.04 -2.32 6.06
C SER A 79 -2.56 -2.24 6.43
N LYS A 80 -2.10 -3.12 7.32
CA LYS A 80 -0.68 -3.17 7.70
C LYS A 80 0.23 -3.51 6.52
N GLU A 81 -0.17 -4.46 5.70
CA GLU A 81 0.54 -4.79 4.46
C GLU A 81 0.53 -3.62 3.47
N GLY A 82 -0.55 -2.85 3.38
CA GLY A 82 -0.63 -1.66 2.55
C GLY A 82 0.27 -0.53 3.04
N GLU A 83 0.34 -0.31 4.35
CA GLU A 83 1.28 0.63 4.98
C GLU A 83 2.74 0.28 4.63
N LEU A 84 3.13 -0.98 4.84
CA LEU A 84 4.50 -1.44 4.53
C LEU A 84 4.82 -1.36 3.03
N ALA A 85 3.86 -1.71 2.19
CA ALA A 85 3.99 -1.57 0.74
C ALA A 85 4.18 -0.10 0.31
N ALA A 86 3.43 0.83 0.90
CA ALA A 86 3.60 2.26 0.64
C ALA A 86 4.98 2.77 1.08
N LEU A 87 5.50 2.29 2.22
CA LEU A 87 6.87 2.60 2.66
C LEU A 87 7.92 2.06 1.69
N LEU A 88 7.75 0.84 1.18
CA LEU A 88 8.63 0.26 0.18
C LEU A 88 8.65 1.09 -1.12
N VAL A 89 7.48 1.52 -1.61
CA VAL A 89 7.39 2.40 -2.78
C VAL A 89 8.09 3.73 -2.52
N ARG A 90 8.02 4.28 -1.30
CA ARG A 90 8.74 5.49 -0.93
C ARG A 90 10.25 5.28 -0.90
N VAL A 91 10.74 4.15 -0.38
CA VAL A 91 12.17 3.79 -0.43
C VAL A 91 12.66 3.77 -1.88
N PHE A 92 11.92 3.10 -2.77
CA PHE A 92 12.24 3.09 -4.19
C PHE A 92 12.33 4.50 -4.77
N ARG A 93 11.31 5.35 -4.55
CA ARG A 93 11.27 6.71 -5.08
C ARG A 93 12.41 7.59 -4.54
N SER A 94 12.72 7.47 -3.25
CA SER A 94 13.79 8.24 -2.64
C SER A 94 15.17 7.84 -3.16
N LEU A 95 15.40 6.53 -3.32
CA LEU A 95 16.65 6.01 -3.89
C LEU A 95 16.77 6.36 -5.38
N ASP A 96 15.71 6.18 -6.16
CA ASP A 96 15.71 6.48 -7.59
C ASP A 96 16.03 7.95 -7.88
N ALA A 97 15.50 8.87 -7.07
CA ALA A 97 15.82 10.29 -7.15
C ALA A 97 17.31 10.61 -6.85
N LEU A 98 17.96 9.81 -6.02
CA LEU A 98 19.39 9.98 -5.68
C LEU A 98 20.32 9.42 -6.76
N VAL A 99 19.95 8.31 -7.39
CA VAL A 99 20.78 7.64 -8.41
C VAL A 99 20.44 8.02 -9.84
N GLY A 100 19.48 8.93 -10.05
CA GLY A 100 19.16 9.48 -11.37
C GLY A 100 18.60 8.46 -12.35
N ASN A 101 17.73 7.53 -11.92
CA ASN A 101 17.14 6.50 -12.76
C ASN A 101 18.12 5.42 -13.26
N ASP A 102 19.27 5.28 -12.63
CA ASP A 102 20.27 4.28 -12.97
C ASP A 102 20.00 2.95 -12.24
N ASP A 103 19.58 1.94 -12.99
CA ASP A 103 19.24 0.61 -12.45
C ASP A 103 20.45 -0.09 -11.83
N GLN A 104 21.64 0.07 -12.42
CA GLN A 104 22.87 -0.55 -11.91
C GLN A 104 23.28 0.07 -10.58
N GLN A 105 23.27 1.39 -10.49
CA GLN A 105 23.57 2.10 -9.25
C GLN A 105 22.55 1.80 -8.16
N ARG A 106 21.26 1.72 -8.52
CA ARG A 106 20.19 1.36 -7.57
C ARG A 106 20.43 -0.03 -6.98
N LEU A 107 20.64 -1.02 -7.82
CA LEU A 107 20.90 -2.40 -7.38
C LEU A 107 22.21 -2.52 -6.60
N ALA A 108 23.27 -1.83 -7.01
CA ALA A 108 24.54 -1.79 -6.29
C ALA A 108 24.34 -1.20 -4.89
N TRP A 109 23.61 -0.10 -4.76
CA TRP A 109 23.32 0.53 -3.48
C TRP A 109 22.52 -0.42 -2.55
N MET A 110 21.50 -1.07 -3.08
CA MET A 110 20.66 -2.01 -2.30
C MET A 110 21.45 -3.23 -1.79
N LYS A 111 22.44 -3.70 -2.55
CA LYS A 111 23.22 -4.91 -2.26
C LYS A 111 24.51 -4.64 -1.48
N SER A 112 24.95 -3.39 -1.42
CA SER A 112 26.20 -3.02 -0.74
C SER A 112 25.97 -2.72 0.73
N HIS A 113 26.97 -3.01 1.57
CA HIS A 113 26.94 -2.64 2.98
C HIS A 113 26.96 -1.12 3.14
N ASN A 114 25.98 -0.58 3.82
CA ASN A 114 25.90 0.83 4.15
C ASN A 114 26.32 1.05 5.62
N LYS A 115 27.38 1.83 5.83
CA LYS A 115 27.93 2.09 7.18
C LYS A 115 26.94 2.84 8.08
N ALA A 116 26.20 3.80 7.53
CA ALA A 116 25.23 4.59 8.30
C ALA A 116 24.01 3.77 8.74
N LEU A 117 23.64 2.77 7.95
CA LEU A 117 22.55 1.84 8.26
C LEU A 117 23.06 0.60 9.03
N ALA A 118 24.37 0.45 9.17
CA ALA A 118 25.03 -0.72 9.78
C ALA A 118 24.61 -2.06 9.16
N GLY A 119 24.36 -2.10 7.84
CA GLY A 119 23.94 -3.33 7.16
C GLY A 119 23.72 -3.15 5.67
N VAL A 120 23.26 -4.23 5.04
CA VAL A 120 22.88 -4.25 3.62
C VAL A 120 21.42 -3.83 3.49
N PRO A 121 21.11 -2.73 2.80
CA PRO A 121 19.74 -2.23 2.69
C PRO A 121 18.73 -3.27 2.26
N LEU A 122 19.07 -4.09 1.27
CA LEU A 122 18.19 -5.16 0.75
C LEU A 122 17.74 -6.15 1.84
N GLN A 123 18.60 -6.41 2.84
CA GLN A 123 18.29 -7.29 3.96
C GLN A 123 17.57 -6.54 5.10
N LEU A 124 18.00 -5.30 5.35
CA LEU A 124 17.41 -4.49 6.41
C LEU A 124 15.94 -4.22 6.20
N ILE A 125 15.52 -3.94 4.97
CA ILE A 125 14.13 -3.61 4.65
C ILE A 125 13.14 -4.78 4.83
N GLU A 126 13.62 -6.01 5.03
CA GLU A 126 12.77 -7.16 5.34
C GLU A 126 12.13 -7.06 6.74
N LYS A 127 12.65 -6.18 7.59
CA LYS A 127 12.07 -5.83 8.89
C LYS A 127 11.49 -4.42 8.82
N ALA A 128 10.33 -4.21 9.44
CA ALA A 128 9.66 -2.91 9.45
C ALA A 128 10.55 -1.78 9.99
N GLU A 129 11.32 -2.06 11.05
CA GLU A 129 12.30 -1.12 11.61
C GLU A 129 13.38 -0.73 10.59
N GLY A 130 13.97 -1.70 9.89
CA GLY A 130 14.98 -1.48 8.86
C GLY A 130 14.42 -0.77 7.64
N LEU A 131 13.17 -1.04 7.26
CA LEU A 131 12.47 -0.34 6.18
C LEU A 131 12.33 1.15 6.51
N VAL A 132 11.87 1.48 7.72
CA VAL A 132 11.73 2.87 8.17
C VAL A 132 13.09 3.55 8.31
N ALA A 133 14.10 2.87 8.86
CA ALA A 133 15.46 3.41 8.99
C ALA A 133 16.07 3.73 7.62
N THR A 134 15.92 2.82 6.66
CA THR A 134 16.39 3.01 5.28
C THR A 134 15.71 4.20 4.61
N LEU A 135 14.38 4.31 4.76
CA LEU A 135 13.62 5.43 4.21
C LEU A 135 14.08 6.78 4.80
N ARG A 136 14.21 6.86 6.13
CA ARG A 136 14.68 8.08 6.82
C ARG A 136 16.07 8.50 6.37
N TYR A 137 16.96 7.53 6.20
CA TYR A 137 18.31 7.79 5.69
C TYR A 137 18.28 8.40 4.27
N LEU A 138 17.51 7.80 3.37
CA LEU A 138 17.38 8.28 1.99
C LEU A 138 16.71 9.66 1.94
N ASP A 139 15.67 9.89 2.72
CA ASP A 139 14.98 11.18 2.80
C ASP A 139 15.92 12.28 3.35
N GLY A 140 16.76 11.93 4.35
CA GLY A 140 17.79 12.83 4.87
C GLY A 140 18.85 13.23 3.84
N MET A 141 19.25 12.31 2.95
CA MET A 141 20.18 12.59 1.86
C MET A 141 19.57 13.50 0.76
N ARG A 142 18.26 13.55 0.66
CA ARG A 142 17.55 14.40 -0.32
C ARG A 142 17.21 15.78 0.22
N ALA A 143 17.28 15.98 1.53
CA ALA A 143 16.98 17.26 2.14
C ALA A 143 18.00 18.30 1.65
N PRO A 144 17.59 19.49 1.18
CA PRO A 144 18.51 20.58 0.89
C PRO A 144 19.22 21.00 2.19
N ALA A 145 20.51 21.24 2.09
CA ALA A 145 21.32 21.75 3.20
C ALA A 145 20.91 23.19 3.53
#